data_3186891f9acb1e1de8143d565b66421a
#
_entry.id   3186891f9acb1e1de8143d565b66421a
#
_cell.length_a   1.000
_cell.length_b   1.000
_cell.length_c   1.000
_cell.angle_alpha   90.00
_cell.angle_beta   90.00
_cell.angle_gamma   90.00
#
_symmetry.space_group_name_H-M   'P 1'
#
loop_
_entity.id
_entity.type
_entity.pdbx_description
1 polymer ?
#
loop_
_entity_poly.entity_id
_entity_poly.type
_entity_poly.pdbx_seq_one_letter_code
_entity_poly.pdbx_strand_id
1 'polypeptide(L)'
;MFEAFIYNISVIVAGIYLFHRLQYSENKRMVFSKAYVTVLMTIVSLLLSVYPIPYREDYLIHLTFVPLLFLGRFTNMVYTLSATVIVAIVEIVVFNNSIMYGVTLIVIAAVTSAIGPFLKQNDVLSLLILNVVTIIILFGVALVSPIYTLSEVIILIPISLIITLASAITFVDIWHFFSLVNRYENEDKYDYLTGCLLYTSDAA
;
A
#
# COMPACT_ATOMS: atom_id res chain seq x y z
N MET A 1 3.14 -9.08 20.53
CA MET A 1 4.03 -8.63 19.44
C MET A 1 3.91 -9.51 18.17
N PHE A 2 4.16 -10.82 18.26
CA PHE A 2 4.14 -11.73 17.10
C PHE A 2 2.76 -11.79 16.41
N GLU A 3 1.68 -11.90 17.16
CA GLU A 3 0.29 -11.91 16.63
C GLU A 3 -0.05 -10.63 15.85
N ALA A 4 0.30 -9.47 16.43
CA ALA A 4 0.08 -8.18 15.75
C ALA A 4 0.90 -8.05 14.47
N PHE A 5 2.13 -8.61 14.45
CA PHE A 5 2.96 -8.63 13.25
C PHE A 5 2.34 -9.49 12.15
N ILE A 6 1.88 -10.71 12.48
CA ILE A 6 1.17 -11.59 11.53
C ILE A 6 -0.11 -10.93 11.03
N TYR A 7 -0.90 -10.31 11.92
CA TYR A 7 -2.10 -9.59 11.53
C TYR A 7 -1.80 -8.50 10.50
N ASN A 8 -0.82 -7.64 10.77
CA ASN A 8 -0.47 -6.55 9.88
C ASN A 8 -0.03 -7.05 8.49
N ILE A 9 0.83 -8.08 8.42
CA ILE A 9 1.22 -8.69 7.14
C ILE A 9 0.00 -9.27 6.42
N SER A 10 -0.85 -10.03 7.12
CA SER A 10 -2.02 -10.66 6.52
C SER A 10 -2.99 -9.63 5.94
N VAL A 11 -3.23 -8.53 6.64
CA VAL A 11 -4.10 -7.44 6.18
C VAL A 11 -3.52 -6.77 4.92
N ILE A 12 -2.21 -6.51 4.90
CA ILE A 12 -1.55 -5.91 3.73
C ILE A 12 -1.60 -6.87 2.53
N VAL A 13 -1.27 -8.15 2.72
CA VAL A 13 -1.30 -9.16 1.66
C VAL A 13 -2.73 -9.34 1.11
N ALA A 14 -3.74 -9.40 1.99
CA ALA A 14 -5.14 -9.45 1.59
C ALA A 14 -5.55 -8.21 0.79
N GLY A 15 -5.12 -7.03 1.22
CA GLY A 15 -5.36 -5.77 0.50
C GLY A 15 -4.73 -5.77 -0.89
N ILE A 16 -3.48 -6.21 -1.03
CA ILE A 16 -2.78 -6.34 -2.31
C ILE A 16 -3.48 -7.37 -3.22
N TYR A 17 -3.89 -8.51 -2.67
CA TYR A 17 -4.62 -9.52 -3.43
C TYR A 17 -5.96 -8.98 -3.94
N LEU A 18 -6.74 -8.32 -3.10
CA LEU A 18 -8.00 -7.69 -3.48
C LEU A 18 -7.81 -6.62 -4.56
N PHE A 19 -6.75 -5.82 -4.44
CA PHE A 19 -6.38 -4.84 -5.43
C PHE A 19 -6.23 -5.48 -6.82
N HIS A 20 -5.42 -6.54 -6.92
CA HIS A 20 -5.21 -7.23 -8.20
C HIS A 20 -6.44 -8.02 -8.67
N ARG A 21 -7.14 -8.70 -7.74
CA ARG A 21 -8.33 -9.49 -8.04
C ARG A 21 -9.44 -8.68 -8.66
N LEU A 22 -9.69 -7.50 -8.13
CA LEU A 22 -10.75 -6.62 -8.64
C LEU A 22 -10.35 -5.94 -9.95
N GLN A 23 -9.08 -5.68 -10.13
CA GLN A 23 -8.55 -5.21 -11.41
C GLN A 23 -8.72 -6.27 -12.52
N TYR A 24 -8.59 -7.56 -12.17
CA TYR A 24 -8.72 -8.68 -13.09
C TYR A 24 -10.18 -9.06 -13.40
N SER A 25 -11.10 -8.94 -12.42
CA SER A 25 -12.48 -9.49 -12.47
C SER A 25 -13.39 -8.82 -13.50
N GLU A 26 -13.08 -7.63 -14.04
CA GLU A 26 -13.97 -6.94 -14.95
C GLU A 26 -13.32 -6.66 -16.30
N ASN A 27 -13.72 -7.51 -17.22
CA ASN A 27 -13.84 -7.27 -18.64
C ASN A 27 -12.86 -6.24 -19.22
N LYS A 28 -11.67 -6.70 -19.59
CA LYS A 28 -10.73 -6.20 -20.65
C LYS A 28 -10.61 -4.69 -20.93
N ARG A 29 -11.37 -3.81 -20.26
CA ARG A 29 -11.41 -2.36 -20.47
C ARG A 29 -11.52 -1.55 -19.19
N MET A 30 -11.36 -2.12 -17.99
CA MET A 30 -11.34 -1.27 -16.83
C MET A 30 -10.10 -0.41 -16.86
N VAL A 31 -10.34 0.83 -17.17
CA VAL A 31 -9.50 1.93 -16.73
C VAL A 31 -9.37 1.76 -15.23
N PHE A 32 -8.17 1.45 -14.78
CA PHE A 32 -7.76 1.39 -13.39
C PHE A 32 -8.33 2.61 -12.65
N SER A 33 -9.42 2.43 -11.94
CA SER A 33 -10.03 3.52 -11.21
C SER A 33 -9.14 3.85 -10.02
N LYS A 34 -8.35 4.91 -10.13
CA LYS A 34 -7.52 5.42 -9.04
C LYS A 34 -8.33 5.64 -7.76
N ALA A 35 -9.59 6.03 -7.90
CA ALA A 35 -10.52 6.18 -6.79
C ALA A 35 -10.76 4.86 -6.04
N TYR A 36 -10.95 3.76 -6.76
CA TYR A 36 -11.16 2.44 -6.15
C TYR A 36 -9.94 1.99 -5.33
N VAL A 37 -8.74 2.12 -5.91
CA VAL A 37 -7.48 1.82 -5.21
C VAL A 37 -7.33 2.66 -3.95
N THR A 38 -7.69 3.95 -4.05
CA THR A 38 -7.65 4.87 -2.92
C THR A 38 -8.55 4.41 -1.79
N VAL A 39 -9.81 4.05 -2.08
CA VAL A 39 -10.75 3.52 -1.08
C VAL A 39 -10.22 2.24 -0.44
N LEU A 40 -9.76 1.28 -1.25
CA LEU A 40 -9.23 0.01 -0.75
C LEU A 40 -8.02 0.23 0.17
N MET A 41 -7.03 1.01 -0.26
CA MET A 41 -5.82 1.26 0.55
C MET A 41 -6.11 2.11 1.80
N THR A 42 -7.12 2.98 1.75
CA THR A 42 -7.63 3.69 2.94
C THR A 42 -8.18 2.69 3.95
N ILE A 43 -9.01 1.74 3.51
CA ILE A 43 -9.55 0.68 4.38
C ILE A 43 -8.42 -0.16 4.96
N VAL A 44 -7.44 -0.58 4.16
CA VAL A 44 -6.27 -1.33 4.63
C VAL A 44 -5.51 -0.54 5.68
N SER A 45 -5.25 0.76 5.47
CA SER A 45 -4.60 1.62 6.47
C SER A 45 -5.37 1.67 7.79
N LEU A 46 -6.70 1.82 7.73
CA LEU A 46 -7.55 1.85 8.93
C LEU A 46 -7.57 0.48 9.65
N LEU A 47 -7.56 -0.63 8.93
CA LEU A 47 -7.44 -1.95 9.54
C LEU A 47 -6.12 -2.15 10.27
N LEU A 48 -5.01 -1.59 9.75
CA LEU A 48 -3.72 -1.61 10.42
C LEU A 48 -3.72 -0.77 11.71
N SER A 49 -4.54 0.27 11.79
CA SER A 49 -4.70 1.09 13.00
C SER A 49 -5.37 0.33 14.15
N VAL A 50 -6.21 -0.68 13.83
CA VAL A 50 -6.93 -1.48 14.86
C VAL A 50 -5.97 -2.34 15.68
N TYR A 51 -4.87 -2.83 15.06
CA TYR A 51 -3.91 -3.72 15.72
C TYR A 51 -2.48 -3.23 15.55
N PRO A 52 -2.12 -2.12 16.23
CA PRO A 52 -0.74 -1.66 16.25
C PRO A 52 0.17 -2.69 16.91
N ILE A 53 1.45 -2.70 16.57
CA ILE A 53 2.41 -3.64 17.15
C ILE A 53 2.85 -3.12 18.51
N PRO A 54 2.53 -3.82 19.63
CA PRO A 54 2.96 -3.41 20.96
C PRO A 54 4.47 -3.62 21.10
N TYR A 55 5.19 -2.54 21.44
CA TYR A 55 6.64 -2.59 21.68
C TYR A 55 7.01 -2.57 23.16
N ARG A 56 6.36 -1.71 23.96
CA ARG A 56 6.42 -1.63 25.42
C ARG A 56 5.03 -1.39 25.96
N GLU A 57 4.87 -1.39 27.28
CA GLU A 57 3.56 -1.22 27.92
C GLU A 57 2.82 0.05 27.46
N ASP A 58 3.55 1.13 27.11
CA ASP A 58 2.98 2.41 26.72
C ASP A 58 3.21 2.78 25.23
N TYR A 59 3.89 1.93 24.43
CA TYR A 59 4.31 2.30 23.09
C TYR A 59 3.78 1.34 22.02
N LEU A 60 3.10 1.92 21.02
CA LEU A 60 2.48 1.22 19.92
C LEU A 60 3.11 1.63 18.58
N ILE A 61 3.56 0.66 17.80
CA ILE A 61 4.10 0.90 16.45
C ILE A 61 2.96 0.79 15.45
N HIS A 62 2.65 1.90 14.78
CA HIS A 62 1.66 1.99 13.74
C HIS A 62 2.28 1.84 12.36
N LEU A 63 1.73 0.95 11.53
CA LEU A 63 2.17 0.69 10.15
C LEU A 63 1.20 1.26 9.11
N THR A 64 0.32 2.15 9.53
CA THR A 64 -0.72 2.78 8.70
C THR A 64 -0.19 3.52 7.48
N PHE A 65 1.08 3.95 7.53
CA PHE A 65 1.74 4.61 6.40
C PHE A 65 2.10 3.64 5.27
N VAL A 66 2.24 2.33 5.51
CA VAL A 66 2.68 1.37 4.48
C VAL A 66 1.73 1.33 3.26
N PRO A 67 0.39 1.18 3.41
CA PRO A 67 -0.52 1.27 2.26
C PRO A 67 -0.50 2.65 1.59
N LEU A 68 -0.20 3.73 2.33
CA LEU A 68 -0.08 5.07 1.76
C LEU A 68 1.14 5.21 0.84
N LEU A 69 2.22 4.43 1.06
CA LEU A 69 3.35 4.35 0.13
C LEU A 69 2.93 3.79 -1.23
N PHE A 70 2.07 2.76 -1.23
CA PHE A 70 1.49 2.22 -2.47
C PHE A 70 0.66 3.27 -3.19
N LEU A 71 -0.18 4.03 -2.47
CA LEU A 71 -0.92 5.15 -3.06
C LEU A 71 0.02 6.20 -3.63
N GLY A 72 1.05 6.60 -2.90
CA GLY A 72 2.05 7.56 -3.37
C GLY A 72 2.80 7.11 -4.62
N ARG A 73 2.99 5.79 -4.80
CA ARG A 73 3.65 5.22 -5.99
C ARG A 73 2.72 5.06 -7.19
N PHE A 74 1.50 4.55 -6.99
CA PHE A 74 0.61 4.09 -8.06
C PHE A 74 -0.54 5.04 -8.38
N THR A 75 -0.77 6.09 -7.55
CA THR A 75 -1.83 7.06 -7.78
C THR A 75 -1.29 8.48 -7.94
N ASN A 76 -2.16 9.48 -7.87
CA ASN A 76 -1.79 10.88 -7.92
C ASN A 76 -1.77 11.47 -6.51
N MET A 77 -1.08 12.60 -6.33
CA MET A 77 -1.00 13.34 -5.07
C MET A 77 -2.39 13.63 -4.45
N VAL A 78 -3.38 13.99 -5.29
CA VAL A 78 -4.75 14.28 -4.80
C VAL A 78 -5.39 13.06 -4.14
N TYR A 79 -5.30 11.89 -4.77
CA TYR A 79 -5.85 10.64 -4.21
C TYR A 79 -5.11 10.19 -2.95
N THR A 80 -3.78 10.29 -2.95
CA THR A 80 -2.96 9.94 -1.78
C THR A 80 -3.27 10.85 -0.60
N LEU A 81 -3.34 12.16 -0.81
CA LEU A 81 -3.67 13.12 0.24
C LEU A 81 -5.10 12.96 0.75
N SER A 82 -6.08 12.72 -0.13
CA SER A 82 -7.47 12.50 0.30
C SER A 82 -7.60 11.26 1.20
N ALA A 83 -6.94 10.14 0.81
CA ALA A 83 -6.88 8.94 1.65
C ALA A 83 -6.26 9.24 3.02
N THR A 84 -5.10 9.92 3.00
CA THR A 84 -4.34 10.21 4.22
C THR A 84 -5.10 11.14 5.17
N VAL A 85 -5.81 12.14 4.64
CA VAL A 85 -6.67 13.03 5.46
C VAL A 85 -7.77 12.23 6.16
N ILE A 86 -8.41 11.29 5.45
CA ILE A 86 -9.43 10.40 6.05
C ILE A 86 -8.79 9.55 7.16
N VAL A 87 -7.65 8.91 6.88
CA VAL A 87 -6.93 8.10 7.88
C VAL A 87 -6.54 8.95 9.08
N ALA A 88 -5.97 10.15 8.87
CA ALA A 88 -5.56 11.04 9.94
C ALA A 88 -6.74 11.49 10.82
N ILE A 89 -7.89 11.78 10.23
CA ILE A 89 -9.11 12.15 10.99
C ILE A 89 -9.56 10.96 11.86
N VAL A 90 -9.62 9.76 11.30
CA VAL A 90 -10.01 8.55 12.05
C VAL A 90 -9.00 8.24 13.16
N GLU A 91 -7.70 8.36 12.90
CA GLU A 91 -6.65 8.18 13.92
C GLU A 91 -6.81 9.15 15.10
N ILE A 92 -7.15 10.40 14.82
CA ILE A 92 -7.33 11.41 15.87
C ILE A 92 -8.66 11.19 16.62
N VAL A 93 -9.76 10.96 15.90
CA VAL A 93 -11.11 10.94 16.50
C VAL A 93 -11.46 9.60 17.11
N VAL A 94 -11.10 8.47 16.46
CA VAL A 94 -11.48 7.11 16.88
C VAL A 94 -10.41 6.49 17.76
N PHE A 95 -9.14 6.59 17.34
CA PHE A 95 -8.01 5.98 18.06
C PHE A 95 -7.37 6.93 19.09
N ASN A 96 -7.88 8.18 19.19
CA ASN A 96 -7.43 9.19 20.16
C ASN A 96 -5.92 9.51 20.05
N ASN A 97 -5.36 9.36 18.85
CA ASN A 97 -3.97 9.70 18.57
C ASN A 97 -3.76 11.22 18.52
N SER A 98 -2.51 11.65 18.74
CA SER A 98 -2.15 13.08 18.72
C SER A 98 -2.41 13.70 17.33
N ILE A 99 -2.86 14.97 17.32
CA ILE A 99 -3.00 15.77 16.07
C ILE A 99 -1.70 15.77 15.27
N MET A 100 -0.55 15.86 15.96
CA MET A 100 0.77 15.82 15.30
C MET A 100 1.03 14.50 14.60
N TYR A 101 0.50 13.36 15.09
CA TYR A 101 0.56 12.09 14.39
C TYR A 101 -0.14 12.18 13.02
N GLY A 102 -1.35 12.75 13.00
CA GLY A 102 -2.09 13.00 11.76
C GLY A 102 -1.34 13.94 10.80
N VAL A 103 -0.74 15.01 11.31
CA VAL A 103 0.09 15.93 10.51
C VAL A 103 1.30 15.19 9.92
N THR A 104 1.95 14.33 10.70
CA THR A 104 3.09 13.53 10.23
C THR A 104 2.69 12.60 9.08
N LEU A 105 1.52 11.93 9.15
CA LEU A 105 1.00 11.11 8.07
C LEU A 105 0.76 11.94 6.79
N ILE A 106 0.21 13.15 6.91
CA ILE A 106 -0.02 14.04 5.77
C ILE A 106 1.31 14.48 5.13
N VAL A 107 2.33 14.80 5.94
CA VAL A 107 3.67 15.14 5.43
C VAL A 107 4.30 13.95 4.70
N ILE A 108 4.22 12.75 5.27
CA ILE A 108 4.70 11.51 4.62
C ILE A 108 4.00 11.34 3.26
N ALA A 109 2.67 11.43 3.23
CA ALA A 109 1.88 11.27 2.01
C ALA A 109 2.21 12.33 0.95
N ALA A 110 2.38 13.59 1.34
CA ALA A 110 2.75 14.67 0.43
C ALA A 110 4.12 14.42 -0.21
N VAL A 111 5.13 14.07 0.60
CA VAL A 111 6.50 13.84 0.11
C VAL A 111 6.56 12.56 -0.74
N THR A 112 5.95 11.47 -0.29
CA THR A 112 5.99 10.18 -1.03
C THR A 112 5.21 10.26 -2.33
N SER A 113 4.07 10.96 -2.38
CA SER A 113 3.31 11.18 -3.63
C SER A 113 3.98 12.16 -4.58
N ALA A 114 4.79 13.08 -4.09
CA ALA A 114 5.61 13.96 -4.94
C ALA A 114 6.78 13.20 -5.56
N ILE A 115 7.45 12.32 -4.82
CA ILE A 115 8.63 11.57 -5.28
C ILE A 115 8.24 10.32 -6.08
N GLY A 116 7.19 9.60 -5.66
CA GLY A 116 6.78 8.31 -6.21
C GLY A 116 6.69 8.23 -7.74
N PRO A 117 6.04 9.17 -8.44
CA PRO A 117 5.93 9.15 -9.89
C PRO A 117 7.26 9.28 -10.64
N PHE A 118 8.29 9.87 -10.01
CA PHE A 118 9.62 10.06 -10.61
C PHE A 118 10.51 8.83 -10.48
N LEU A 119 10.17 7.88 -9.63
CA LEU A 119 10.92 6.64 -9.46
C LEU A 119 10.62 5.70 -10.64
N LYS A 120 11.50 5.70 -11.67
CA LYS A 120 11.38 4.83 -12.86
C LYS A 120 11.97 3.43 -12.66
N GLN A 121 12.36 3.09 -11.45
CA GLN A 121 12.97 1.79 -11.10
C GLN A 121 11.92 0.70 -10.91
N ASN A 122 12.36 -0.54 -10.66
CA ASN A 122 11.49 -1.65 -10.30
C ASN A 122 10.60 -1.27 -9.12
N ASP A 123 9.34 -1.72 -9.13
CA ASP A 123 8.34 -1.33 -8.13
C ASP A 123 8.79 -1.68 -6.70
N VAL A 124 9.46 -2.82 -6.50
CA VAL A 124 10.04 -3.20 -5.21
C VAL A 124 11.03 -2.15 -4.70
N LEU A 125 11.99 -1.76 -5.54
CA LEU A 125 13.00 -0.77 -5.15
C LEU A 125 12.39 0.61 -4.93
N SER A 126 11.39 0.98 -5.74
CA SER A 126 10.67 2.24 -5.58
C SER A 126 9.95 2.33 -4.23
N LEU A 127 9.27 1.25 -3.82
CA LEU A 127 8.58 1.20 -2.52
C LEU A 127 9.58 1.22 -1.35
N LEU A 128 10.72 0.54 -1.47
CA LEU A 128 11.77 0.60 -0.46
C LEU A 128 12.37 2.01 -0.32
N ILE A 129 12.61 2.71 -1.45
CA ILE A 129 13.08 4.11 -1.42
C ILE A 129 12.05 5.00 -0.71
N LEU A 130 10.75 4.86 -1.03
CA LEU A 130 9.70 5.64 -0.37
C LEU A 130 9.61 5.33 1.12
N ASN A 131 9.83 4.07 1.53
CA ASN A 131 9.90 3.71 2.95
C ASN A 131 11.12 4.38 3.64
N VAL A 132 12.30 4.35 3.03
CA VAL A 132 13.48 5.05 3.57
C VAL A 132 13.21 6.55 3.74
N VAL A 133 12.58 7.19 2.75
CA VAL A 133 12.16 8.59 2.84
C VAL A 133 11.20 8.79 4.02
N THR A 134 10.25 7.90 4.23
CA THR A 134 9.32 7.95 5.37
C THR A 134 10.07 7.83 6.70
N ILE A 135 11.02 6.91 6.82
CA ILE A 135 11.86 6.76 8.02
C ILE A 135 12.64 8.05 8.31
N ILE A 136 13.20 8.70 7.28
CA ILE A 136 13.91 9.99 7.44
C ILE A 136 12.96 11.07 7.97
N ILE A 137 11.74 11.14 7.47
CA ILE A 137 10.72 12.09 7.97
C ILE A 137 10.38 11.79 9.43
N LEU A 138 10.14 10.52 9.78
CA LEU A 138 9.83 10.12 11.16
C LEU A 138 10.98 10.42 12.12
N PHE A 139 12.21 10.18 11.68
CA PHE A 139 13.40 10.55 12.45
C PHE A 139 13.49 12.07 12.68
N GLY A 140 13.22 12.87 11.63
CA GLY A 140 13.16 14.33 11.75
C GLY A 140 12.08 14.80 12.73
N VAL A 141 10.89 14.18 12.70
CA VAL A 141 9.79 14.48 13.65
C VAL A 141 10.19 14.10 15.08
N ALA A 142 10.86 12.95 15.28
CA ALA A 142 11.32 12.51 16.61
C ALA A 142 12.36 13.45 17.24
N LEU A 143 13.12 14.19 16.42
CA LEU A 143 14.06 15.19 16.92
C LEU A 143 13.39 16.49 17.39
N VAL A 144 12.22 16.82 16.81
CA VAL A 144 11.55 18.11 17.02
C VAL A 144 10.36 17.97 17.98
N SER A 145 9.73 16.79 18.03
CA SER A 145 8.49 16.53 18.75
C SER A 145 8.61 15.34 19.71
N PRO A 146 8.04 15.42 20.91
CA PRO A 146 8.04 14.32 21.89
C PRO A 146 7.09 13.16 21.54
N ILE A 147 6.44 13.19 20.35
CA ILE A 147 5.47 12.17 19.94
C ILE A 147 6.13 10.83 19.67
N TYR A 148 7.31 10.86 19.06
CA TYR A 148 8.14 9.68 18.84
C TYR A 148 9.42 9.80 19.64
N THR A 149 9.76 8.74 20.37
CA THR A 149 11.10 8.63 20.93
C THR A 149 12.06 8.12 19.84
N LEU A 150 13.33 8.51 19.93
CA LEU A 150 14.36 8.00 19.01
C LEU A 150 14.45 6.47 19.03
N SER A 151 14.22 5.85 20.20
CA SER A 151 14.20 4.40 20.35
C SER A 151 13.08 3.73 19.56
N GLU A 152 11.90 4.35 19.48
CA GLU A 152 10.77 3.85 18.69
C GLU A 152 11.07 3.89 17.19
N VAL A 153 11.62 5.01 16.71
CA VAL A 153 12.00 5.14 15.31
C VAL A 153 13.07 4.12 14.92
N ILE A 154 14.08 3.91 15.78
CA ILE A 154 15.14 2.92 15.52
C ILE A 154 14.56 1.51 15.38
N ILE A 155 13.57 1.13 16.17
CA ILE A 155 12.94 -0.19 16.10
C ILE A 155 11.95 -0.28 14.95
N LEU A 156 11.28 0.83 14.61
CA LEU A 156 10.42 0.90 13.44
C LEU A 156 11.18 0.62 12.13
N ILE A 157 12.47 0.99 12.04
CA ILE A 157 13.28 0.80 10.82
C ILE A 157 13.25 -0.65 10.32
N PRO A 158 13.73 -1.66 11.06
CA PRO A 158 13.74 -3.03 10.56
C PRO A 158 12.33 -3.58 10.34
N ILE A 159 11.37 -3.26 11.20
CA ILE A 159 9.99 -3.73 11.08
C ILE A 159 9.35 -3.20 9.80
N SER A 160 9.43 -1.90 9.56
CA SER A 160 8.85 -1.28 8.36
C SER A 160 9.54 -1.74 7.08
N LEU A 161 10.86 -1.90 7.09
CA LEU A 161 11.61 -2.40 5.92
C LEU A 161 11.22 -3.83 5.58
N ILE A 162 11.12 -4.73 6.56
CA ILE A 162 10.72 -6.14 6.33
C ILE A 162 9.29 -6.19 5.79
N ILE A 163 8.36 -5.45 6.39
CA ILE A 163 6.96 -5.45 5.96
C ILE A 163 6.81 -4.83 4.56
N THR A 164 7.49 -3.71 4.29
CA THR A 164 7.44 -3.08 2.96
C THR A 164 8.08 -3.98 1.91
N LEU A 165 9.19 -4.64 2.22
CA LEU A 165 9.83 -5.58 1.31
C LEU A 165 8.91 -6.78 1.01
N ALA A 166 8.35 -7.41 2.04
CA ALA A 166 7.42 -8.52 1.89
C ALA A 166 6.19 -8.11 1.07
N SER A 167 5.63 -6.93 1.35
CA SER A 167 4.48 -6.37 0.63
C SER A 167 4.81 -6.07 -0.84
N ALA A 168 5.99 -5.53 -1.11
CA ALA A 168 6.44 -5.20 -2.47
C ALA A 168 6.69 -6.46 -3.31
N ILE A 169 7.32 -7.48 -2.72
CA ILE A 169 7.52 -8.78 -3.40
C ILE A 169 6.15 -9.42 -3.69
N THR A 170 5.27 -9.49 -2.71
CA THR A 170 3.91 -10.03 -2.88
C THR A 170 3.14 -9.28 -3.97
N PHE A 171 3.29 -7.96 -4.03
CA PHE A 171 2.66 -7.15 -5.08
C PHE A 171 3.13 -7.57 -6.48
N VAL A 172 4.44 -7.72 -6.68
CA VAL A 172 5.02 -8.09 -7.97
C VAL A 172 4.65 -9.53 -8.33
N ASP A 173 4.70 -10.47 -7.38
CA ASP A 173 4.37 -11.89 -7.62
C ASP A 173 2.89 -12.06 -8.00
N ILE A 174 1.97 -11.39 -7.30
CA ILE A 174 0.55 -11.41 -7.63
C ILE A 174 0.30 -10.76 -8.99
N TRP A 175 0.98 -9.66 -9.31
CA TRP A 175 0.92 -9.03 -10.63
C TRP A 175 1.35 -10.01 -11.74
N HIS A 176 2.47 -10.68 -11.57
CA HIS A 176 2.96 -11.69 -12.52
C HIS A 176 1.98 -12.84 -12.68
N PHE A 177 1.43 -13.34 -11.56
CA PHE A 177 0.41 -14.40 -11.59
C PHE A 177 -0.81 -14.01 -12.42
N PHE A 178 -1.42 -12.87 -12.15
CA PHE A 178 -2.59 -12.41 -12.92
C PHE A 178 -2.24 -12.09 -14.37
N SER A 179 -1.04 -11.59 -14.66
CA SER A 179 -0.56 -11.38 -16.02
C SER A 179 -0.45 -12.69 -16.81
N LEU A 180 0.05 -13.75 -16.19
CA LEU A 180 0.12 -15.10 -16.80
C LEU A 180 -1.28 -15.66 -17.06
N VAL A 181 -2.18 -15.60 -16.06
CA VAL A 181 -3.58 -16.06 -16.23
C VAL A 181 -4.25 -15.34 -17.41
N ASN A 182 -4.08 -14.01 -17.49
CA ASN A 182 -4.63 -13.23 -18.60
C ASN A 182 -4.04 -13.62 -19.97
N ARG A 183 -2.76 -13.99 -20.01
CA ARG A 183 -2.11 -14.48 -21.22
C ARG A 183 -2.71 -15.82 -21.65
N TYR A 184 -2.82 -16.79 -20.75
CA TYR A 184 -3.43 -18.10 -21.04
C TYR A 184 -4.89 -17.96 -21.53
N GLU A 185 -5.71 -17.15 -20.87
CA GLU A 185 -7.09 -16.91 -21.31
C GLU A 185 -7.18 -16.26 -22.69
N ASN A 186 -6.19 -15.47 -23.09
CA ASN A 186 -6.15 -14.87 -24.41
C ASN A 186 -5.63 -15.86 -25.46
N GLU A 187 -4.65 -16.69 -25.13
CA GLU A 187 -4.12 -17.73 -26.01
C GLU A 187 -5.21 -18.76 -26.37
N ASP A 188 -6.04 -19.15 -25.39
CA ASP A 188 -7.18 -20.08 -25.63
C ASP A 188 -8.27 -19.52 -26.56
N LYS A 189 -8.29 -18.19 -26.78
CA LYS A 189 -9.28 -17.54 -27.66
C LYS A 189 -8.83 -17.36 -29.10
N TYR A 190 -7.52 -17.42 -29.36
CA TYR A 190 -6.97 -17.20 -30.69
C TYR A 190 -6.17 -18.44 -31.13
N ASP A 191 -6.42 -18.87 -32.35
CA ASP A 191 -5.59 -19.88 -32.99
C ASP A 191 -4.17 -19.32 -33.18
N TYR A 192 -3.19 -20.03 -32.62
CA TYR A 192 -1.77 -19.64 -32.63
C TYR A 192 -1.19 -19.50 -34.05
N LEU A 193 -1.75 -20.25 -35.04
CA LEU A 193 -1.25 -20.26 -36.41
C LEU A 193 -1.91 -19.19 -37.29
N THR A 194 -3.14 -18.90 -37.06
CA THR A 194 -3.94 -18.01 -37.95
C THR A 194 -4.28 -16.67 -37.32
N GLY A 195 -4.12 -16.51 -35.99
CA GLY A 195 -4.55 -15.34 -35.25
C GLY A 195 -6.07 -15.11 -35.22
N CYS A 196 -6.84 -16.09 -35.72
CA CYS A 196 -8.30 -16.05 -35.74
C CYS A 196 -8.88 -16.47 -34.37
N LEU A 197 -10.03 -15.88 -34.01
CA LEU A 197 -10.80 -16.30 -32.84
C LEU A 197 -11.25 -17.76 -33.01
N LEU A 198 -10.86 -18.63 -32.06
CA LEU A 198 -11.25 -20.05 -32.06
C LEU A 198 -12.75 -20.27 -31.81
N TYR A 199 -13.40 -19.31 -31.14
CA TYR A 199 -14.84 -19.31 -30.90
C TYR A 199 -15.42 -17.94 -31.27
N THR A 200 -16.16 -17.89 -32.36
CA THR A 200 -17.22 -16.89 -32.51
C THR A 200 -18.31 -17.30 -31.54
N SER A 201 -18.55 -16.54 -30.46
CA SER A 201 -19.77 -16.74 -29.68
C SER A 201 -20.94 -16.44 -30.65
N ASP A 202 -21.52 -17.47 -31.23
CA ASP A 202 -22.82 -17.37 -31.83
C ASP A 202 -23.79 -16.99 -30.71
N ALA A 203 -23.99 -15.68 -30.61
CA ALA A 203 -25.08 -15.12 -29.85
C ALA A 203 -26.34 -15.38 -30.66
N ALA A 204 -27.06 -16.42 -30.30
CA ALA A 204 -28.46 -16.53 -30.61
C ALA A 204 -29.27 -15.64 -29.67
#